data_bcf070b05b6e6cd59fa7174ab8ac4066
#
_entry.id   bcf070b05b6e6cd59fa7174ab8ac4066
#
_cell.length_a   1.000
_cell.length_b   1.000
_cell.length_c   1.000
_cell.angle_alpha   90.00
_cell.angle_beta   90.00
_cell.angle_gamma   90.00
#
_symmetry.space_group_name_H-M   'P 1'
#
loop_
_entity.id
_entity.type
_entity.pdbx_description
1 polymer ?
#
loop_
_entity_poly.entity_id
_entity_poly.type
_entity_poly.pdbx_seq_one_letter_code
_entity_poly.pdbx_strand_id
1 'polypeptide(L)'
;MKRIIFNFCFVWLAVSAFAGSKVVEMRNYGLVPDTHENLSPKLQKALQDIKSQVALGDKVTLLFESGRYDFHPEGAAVREYYISNHDQDNPKTVGFPLEDWKRLTVDGQGADFIFHGRMLPLSLLRSENCTLRNFSIDFETPHIAQVKILESGEEGITFEPAAWVKCRINEKGFFEAYGEGWSSAPQGGIAFEEKTKRLVYRTSDLWCPMEGLKEISPRVYHAPQWKDARLKLGTVVALRTYYRPAPGIFLSNDKDTR
;
A
#
# COMPACT_ATOMS: atom_id res chain seq x y z
N MET A 1 -63.75 26.53 -43.98
CA MET A 1 -62.75 26.72 -42.92
C MET A 1 -61.62 25.70 -43.13
N LYS A 2 -60.47 26.20 -43.65
CA LYS A 2 -59.27 25.35 -43.85
C LYS A 2 -58.39 25.44 -42.59
N ARG A 3 -58.19 24.33 -41.90
CA ARG A 3 -57.25 24.23 -40.77
C ARG A 3 -55.80 24.04 -41.29
N ILE A 4 -54.95 24.99 -41.04
CA ILE A 4 -53.50 24.93 -41.27
C ILE A 4 -52.86 24.28 -40.05
N ILE A 5 -52.28 23.07 -40.22
CA ILE A 5 -51.49 22.38 -39.19
C ILE A 5 -50.05 22.84 -39.37
N PHE A 6 -49.51 23.58 -38.40
CA PHE A 6 -48.07 23.89 -38.30
C PHE A 6 -47.35 22.70 -37.66
N ASN A 7 -46.57 21.99 -38.48
CA ASN A 7 -45.62 20.99 -37.95
C ASN A 7 -44.35 21.69 -37.47
N PHE A 8 -44.18 21.76 -36.17
CA PHE A 8 -42.90 22.18 -35.55
C PHE A 8 -41.92 21.04 -35.59
N CYS A 9 -40.97 21.01 -36.55
CA CYS A 9 -39.83 20.11 -36.54
C CYS A 9 -38.83 20.61 -35.47
N PHE A 10 -38.77 19.93 -34.31
CA PHE A 10 -37.72 20.09 -33.34
C PHE A 10 -36.42 19.44 -33.87
N VAL A 11 -35.51 20.27 -34.38
CA VAL A 11 -34.15 19.80 -34.70
C VAL A 11 -33.36 19.68 -33.42
N TRP A 12 -33.16 18.45 -32.93
CA TRP A 12 -32.21 18.18 -31.88
C TRP A 12 -30.78 18.33 -32.44
N LEU A 13 -30.13 19.43 -32.16
CA LEU A 13 -28.70 19.57 -32.36
C LEU A 13 -28.00 18.71 -31.30
N ALA A 14 -27.59 17.49 -31.68
CA ALA A 14 -26.69 16.71 -30.88
C ALA A 14 -25.31 17.41 -30.88
N VAL A 15 -25.00 18.17 -29.84
CA VAL A 15 -23.65 18.68 -29.60
C VAL A 15 -22.79 17.45 -29.25
N SER A 16 -22.04 16.97 -30.24
CA SER A 16 -21.00 15.97 -29.99
C SER A 16 -19.89 16.64 -29.17
N ALA A 17 -19.91 16.45 -27.86
CA ALA A 17 -18.80 16.82 -27.02
C ALA A 17 -17.62 15.92 -27.44
N PHE A 18 -16.63 16.49 -28.12
CA PHE A 18 -15.37 15.79 -28.38
C PHE A 18 -14.69 15.55 -27.06
N ALA A 19 -14.49 14.28 -26.71
CA ALA A 19 -13.73 13.90 -25.54
C ALA A 19 -12.29 14.40 -25.67
N GLY A 20 -11.88 15.31 -24.80
CA GLY A 20 -10.55 15.86 -24.74
C GLY A 20 -9.52 14.85 -24.17
N SER A 21 -8.25 15.12 -24.44
CA SER A 21 -7.14 14.45 -23.75
C SER A 21 -6.33 15.48 -23.01
N LYS A 22 -6.25 15.37 -21.68
CA LYS A 22 -5.57 16.31 -20.81
C LYS A 22 -4.42 15.60 -20.09
N VAL A 23 -3.20 16.06 -20.32
CA VAL A 23 -2.03 15.65 -19.54
C VAL A 23 -1.79 16.71 -18.46
N VAL A 24 -1.74 16.26 -17.22
CA VAL A 24 -1.52 17.12 -16.05
C VAL A 24 -0.19 16.72 -15.41
N GLU A 25 0.79 17.58 -15.55
CA GLU A 25 2.07 17.43 -14.88
C GLU A 25 1.90 17.72 -13.39
N MET A 26 2.16 16.73 -12.56
CA MET A 26 1.91 16.82 -11.11
C MET A 26 2.86 17.79 -10.42
N ARG A 27 4.00 18.09 -11.02
CA ARG A 27 4.88 19.17 -10.56
C ARG A 27 4.21 20.52 -10.50
N ASN A 28 3.24 20.81 -11.38
CA ASN A 28 2.49 22.07 -11.40
C ASN A 28 1.58 22.23 -10.17
N TYR A 29 1.35 21.13 -9.43
CA TYR A 29 0.67 21.11 -8.14
C TYR A 29 1.65 21.04 -6.96
N GLY A 30 2.97 21.16 -7.23
CA GLY A 30 4.00 21.10 -6.22
C GLY A 30 4.37 19.67 -5.77
N LEU A 31 3.94 18.65 -6.54
CA LEU A 31 4.44 17.27 -6.36
C LEU A 31 5.74 17.14 -7.14
N VAL A 32 6.84 17.46 -6.48
CA VAL A 32 8.20 17.44 -7.00
C VAL A 32 8.96 16.28 -6.36
N PRO A 33 9.69 15.45 -7.13
CA PRO A 33 10.43 14.32 -6.57
C PRO A 33 11.61 14.77 -5.69
N ASP A 34 12.12 13.85 -4.88
CA ASP A 34 13.35 13.94 -4.09
C ASP A 34 13.41 15.10 -3.06
N THR A 35 12.24 15.64 -2.71
CA THR A 35 12.15 16.71 -1.69
C THR A 35 12.14 16.17 -0.26
N HIS A 36 11.77 14.91 -0.08
CA HIS A 36 11.49 14.27 1.22
C HIS A 36 10.45 14.99 2.10
N GLU A 37 9.67 15.89 1.50
CA GLU A 37 8.54 16.55 2.15
C GLU A 37 7.30 15.63 2.13
N ASN A 38 6.41 15.83 3.09
CA ASN A 38 5.08 15.22 3.02
C ASN A 38 4.27 15.79 1.86
N LEU A 39 4.07 14.99 0.82
CA LEU A 39 3.32 15.38 -0.37
C LEU A 39 1.82 15.04 -0.32
N SER A 40 1.33 14.40 0.76
CA SER A 40 -0.08 14.03 0.89
C SER A 40 -1.04 15.21 0.75
N PRO A 41 -0.85 16.37 1.42
CA PRO A 41 -1.78 17.51 1.27
C PRO A 41 -1.82 18.06 -0.16
N LYS A 42 -0.64 18.13 -0.81
CA LYS A 42 -0.53 18.61 -2.20
C LYS A 42 -1.25 17.65 -3.16
N LEU A 43 -1.10 16.34 -2.95
CA LEU A 43 -1.78 15.32 -3.75
C LEU A 43 -3.29 15.39 -3.60
N GLN A 44 -3.83 15.51 -2.37
CA GLN A 44 -5.28 15.60 -2.16
C GLN A 44 -5.87 16.83 -2.88
N LYS A 45 -5.21 17.96 -2.75
CA LYS A 45 -5.63 19.19 -3.44
C LYS A 45 -5.57 19.01 -4.96
N ALA A 46 -4.50 18.46 -5.50
CA ALA A 46 -4.35 18.21 -6.93
C ALA A 46 -5.47 17.32 -7.48
N LEU A 47 -5.74 16.19 -6.80
CA LEU A 47 -6.80 15.26 -7.23
C LEU A 47 -8.17 15.92 -7.22
N GLN A 48 -8.48 16.73 -6.20
CA GLN A 48 -9.74 17.46 -6.10
C GLN A 48 -9.86 18.51 -7.21
N ASP A 49 -8.84 19.34 -7.40
CA ASP A 49 -8.83 20.42 -8.39
C ASP A 49 -8.95 19.85 -9.82
N ILE A 50 -8.18 18.81 -10.13
CA ILE A 50 -8.20 18.18 -11.45
C ILE A 50 -9.58 17.56 -11.70
N LYS A 51 -10.12 16.80 -10.74
CA LYS A 51 -11.42 16.14 -10.88
C LYS A 51 -12.56 17.14 -11.12
N SER A 52 -12.50 18.31 -10.50
CA SER A 52 -13.50 19.39 -10.70
C SER A 52 -13.49 20.01 -12.10
N GLN A 53 -12.37 19.86 -12.84
CA GLN A 53 -12.15 20.44 -14.17
C GLN A 53 -12.29 19.45 -15.33
N VAL A 54 -12.57 18.17 -15.02
CA VAL A 54 -12.69 17.13 -16.04
C VAL A 54 -14.12 17.05 -16.54
N ALA A 55 -14.30 17.21 -17.85
CA ALA A 55 -15.60 16.98 -18.48
C ALA A 55 -15.90 15.48 -18.62
N LEU A 56 -17.19 15.15 -18.69
CA LEU A 56 -17.62 13.79 -18.91
C LEU A 56 -17.06 13.26 -20.25
N GLY A 57 -16.25 12.20 -20.18
CA GLY A 57 -15.64 11.58 -21.36
C GLY A 57 -14.20 12.02 -21.66
N ASP A 58 -13.63 12.99 -20.96
CA ASP A 58 -12.22 13.33 -21.11
C ASP A 58 -11.28 12.22 -20.65
N LYS A 59 -10.16 12.11 -21.35
CA LYS A 59 -9.01 11.33 -20.86
C LYS A 59 -8.12 12.22 -20.03
N VAL A 60 -7.75 11.76 -18.83
CA VAL A 60 -6.83 12.49 -17.96
C VAL A 60 -5.62 11.64 -17.68
N THR A 61 -4.43 12.22 -17.84
CA THR A 61 -3.19 11.61 -17.42
C THR A 61 -2.57 12.45 -16.32
N LEU A 62 -2.42 11.87 -15.12
CA LEU A 62 -1.59 12.42 -14.06
C LEU A 62 -0.16 11.98 -14.33
N LEU A 63 0.68 12.93 -14.69
CA LEU A 63 2.05 12.67 -15.11
C LEU A 63 3.01 13.08 -13.99
N PHE A 64 3.73 12.09 -13.44
CA PHE A 64 4.79 12.32 -12.47
C PHE A 64 6.14 12.31 -13.18
N GLU A 65 7.14 12.89 -12.55
CA GLU A 65 8.55 12.73 -12.96
C GLU A 65 9.17 11.53 -12.25
N SER A 66 10.24 10.97 -12.78
CA SER A 66 11.04 9.95 -12.10
C SER A 66 11.65 10.51 -10.81
N GLY A 67 11.74 9.68 -9.77
CA GLY A 67 12.31 10.02 -8.47
C GLY A 67 11.38 9.65 -7.31
N ARG A 68 11.79 9.97 -6.11
CA ARG A 68 11.12 9.59 -4.87
C ARG A 68 10.06 10.63 -4.46
N TYR A 69 8.89 10.13 -4.07
CA TYR A 69 7.78 10.93 -3.53
C TYR A 69 7.33 10.37 -2.18
N ASP A 70 7.37 11.19 -1.15
CA ASP A 70 7.04 10.78 0.21
C ASP A 70 5.60 11.19 0.59
N PHE A 71 4.79 10.21 1.04
CA PHE A 71 3.41 10.40 1.44
C PHE A 71 3.20 9.97 2.88
N HIS A 72 2.73 10.89 3.73
CA HIS A 72 2.49 10.66 5.16
C HIS A 72 0.99 10.64 5.46
N PRO A 73 0.58 10.05 6.61
CA PRO A 73 -0.81 10.06 7.05
C PRO A 73 -1.41 11.47 7.19
N GLU A 74 -0.58 12.44 7.60
CA GLU A 74 -1.01 13.83 7.82
C GLU A 74 -1.38 14.50 6.51
N GLY A 75 -2.66 14.89 6.42
CA GLY A 75 -3.21 15.52 5.22
C GLY A 75 -3.54 14.56 4.08
N ALA A 76 -3.44 13.25 4.29
CA ALA A 76 -3.98 12.25 3.39
C ALA A 76 -5.50 12.11 3.55
N ALA A 77 -6.16 11.46 2.61
CA ALA A 77 -7.59 11.23 2.68
C ALA A 77 -7.97 10.19 3.74
N VAL A 78 -9.14 10.36 4.34
CA VAL A 78 -9.71 9.41 5.31
C VAL A 78 -10.95 8.77 4.69
N ARG A 79 -11.01 7.43 4.68
CA ARG A 79 -12.07 6.64 4.04
C ARG A 79 -12.46 5.43 4.86
N GLU A 80 -13.72 5.08 4.81
CA GLU A 80 -14.21 3.80 5.34
C GLU A 80 -14.22 2.76 4.22
N TYR A 81 -13.29 1.79 4.29
CA TYR A 81 -13.19 0.69 3.35
C TYR A 81 -13.14 -0.64 4.09
N TYR A 82 -13.89 -1.61 3.58
CA TYR A 82 -13.85 -3.00 4.03
C TYR A 82 -13.13 -3.84 2.99
N ILE A 83 -11.82 -3.99 3.17
CA ILE A 83 -10.92 -4.60 2.18
C ILE A 83 -10.98 -6.13 2.27
N SER A 84 -11.03 -6.67 3.49
CA SER A 84 -11.14 -8.10 3.71
C SER A 84 -11.84 -8.41 5.04
N ASN A 85 -12.26 -9.66 5.21
CA ASN A 85 -12.85 -10.14 6.45
C ASN A 85 -11.88 -10.18 7.65
N HIS A 86 -10.61 -9.94 7.40
CA HIS A 86 -9.55 -9.95 8.42
C HIS A 86 -9.04 -8.56 8.79
N ASP A 87 -9.47 -7.53 8.07
CA ASP A 87 -9.06 -6.15 8.28
C ASP A 87 -10.29 -5.27 8.39
N GLN A 88 -10.68 -5.01 9.62
CA GLN A 88 -11.83 -4.18 9.98
C GLN A 88 -11.41 -2.83 10.56
N ASP A 89 -10.12 -2.51 10.56
CA ASP A 89 -9.62 -1.21 11.01
C ASP A 89 -10.14 -0.09 10.09
N ASN A 90 -11.05 0.71 10.60
CA ASN A 90 -11.61 1.88 9.95
C ASN A 90 -11.62 3.08 10.91
N PRO A 91 -11.54 4.32 10.41
CA PRO A 91 -11.32 4.65 9.01
C PRO A 91 -9.87 4.40 8.56
N LYS A 92 -9.67 4.22 7.24
CA LYS A 92 -8.34 4.09 6.63
C LYS A 92 -7.81 5.43 6.16
N THR A 93 -6.53 5.66 6.34
CA THR A 93 -5.79 6.77 5.74
C THR A 93 -5.30 6.34 4.36
N VAL A 94 -5.67 7.07 3.32
CA VAL A 94 -5.46 6.70 1.91
C VAL A 94 -4.60 7.74 1.20
N GLY A 95 -3.51 7.30 0.58
CA GLY A 95 -2.63 8.16 -0.20
C GLY A 95 -3.31 8.66 -1.48
N PHE A 96 -3.61 7.76 -2.40
CA PHE A 96 -4.30 8.07 -3.66
C PHE A 96 -5.74 7.55 -3.62
N PRO A 97 -6.73 8.34 -3.18
CA PRO A 97 -8.14 7.95 -3.19
C PRO A 97 -8.77 8.21 -4.57
N LEU A 98 -8.53 7.31 -5.50
CA LEU A 98 -9.05 7.41 -6.86
C LEU A 98 -10.44 6.79 -6.94
N GLU A 99 -11.46 7.60 -6.79
CA GLU A 99 -12.86 7.18 -6.77
C GLU A 99 -13.64 7.80 -7.93
N ASP A 100 -14.52 7.02 -8.56
CA ASP A 100 -15.42 7.48 -9.62
C ASP A 100 -14.70 8.19 -10.80
N TRP A 101 -13.53 7.68 -11.18
CA TRP A 101 -12.79 8.16 -12.33
C TRP A 101 -13.15 7.40 -13.60
N LYS A 102 -13.19 8.14 -14.70
CA LYS A 102 -13.32 7.54 -16.03
C LYS A 102 -12.12 7.96 -16.88
N ARG A 103 -11.49 6.95 -17.54
CA ARG A 103 -10.38 7.17 -18.47
C ARG A 103 -9.19 7.91 -17.86
N LEU A 104 -8.88 7.59 -16.58
CA LEU A 104 -7.72 8.12 -15.86
C LEU A 104 -6.48 7.27 -16.16
N THR A 105 -5.36 7.92 -16.39
CA THR A 105 -4.03 7.30 -16.34
C THR A 105 -3.21 7.95 -15.24
N VAL A 106 -2.64 7.15 -14.36
CA VAL A 106 -1.55 7.56 -13.47
C VAL A 106 -0.27 7.01 -14.06
N ASP A 107 0.60 7.89 -14.53
CA ASP A 107 1.88 7.55 -15.15
C ASP A 107 3.02 8.09 -14.30
N GLY A 108 3.71 7.19 -13.63
CA GLY A 108 4.81 7.54 -12.72
C GLY A 108 6.13 7.82 -13.43
N GLN A 109 6.31 7.43 -14.67
CA GLN A 109 7.58 7.57 -15.43
C GLN A 109 8.81 7.08 -14.66
N GLY A 110 8.67 6.08 -13.81
CA GLY A 110 9.73 5.57 -12.95
C GLY A 110 9.75 6.21 -11.56
N ALA A 111 8.66 6.83 -11.12
CA ALA A 111 8.52 7.33 -9.77
C ALA A 111 8.48 6.22 -8.72
N ASP A 112 9.08 6.47 -7.57
CA ASP A 112 9.00 5.65 -6.37
C ASP A 112 8.09 6.34 -5.36
N PHE A 113 6.88 5.78 -5.15
CA PHE A 113 5.94 6.28 -4.16
C PHE A 113 6.19 5.60 -2.81
N ILE A 114 6.74 6.36 -1.87
CA ILE A 114 7.10 5.89 -0.54
C ILE A 114 6.06 6.37 0.47
N PHE A 115 5.47 5.41 1.18
CA PHE A 115 4.44 5.67 2.17
C PHE A 115 4.98 5.54 3.58
N HIS A 116 4.59 6.47 4.44
CA HIS A 116 4.96 6.52 5.85
C HIS A 116 3.80 6.12 6.74
N GLY A 117 4.11 5.46 7.85
CA GLY A 117 3.11 5.09 8.83
C GLY A 117 2.05 4.12 8.31
N ARG A 118 0.86 4.17 8.89
CA ARG A 118 -0.26 3.26 8.59
C ARG A 118 -1.15 3.85 7.50
N MET A 119 -0.85 3.51 6.25
CA MET A 119 -1.61 4.01 5.09
C MET A 119 -2.03 2.89 4.14
N LEU A 120 -3.13 3.10 3.44
CA LEU A 120 -3.45 2.43 2.19
C LEU A 120 -2.85 3.27 1.05
N PRO A 121 -1.82 2.78 0.35
CA PRO A 121 -1.16 3.58 -0.68
C PRO A 121 -2.09 4.11 -1.76
N LEU A 122 -2.83 3.21 -2.42
CA LEU A 122 -3.71 3.58 -3.52
C LEU A 122 -5.02 2.80 -3.46
N SER A 123 -6.13 3.49 -3.67
CA SER A 123 -7.43 2.88 -3.94
C SER A 123 -7.97 3.37 -5.28
N LEU A 124 -8.55 2.46 -6.06
CA LEU A 124 -9.31 2.78 -7.25
C LEU A 124 -10.68 2.12 -7.10
N LEU A 125 -11.73 2.94 -7.02
CA LEU A 125 -13.08 2.48 -6.74
C LEU A 125 -14.10 3.05 -7.72
N ARG A 126 -15.02 2.20 -8.18
CA ARG A 126 -16.13 2.59 -9.07
C ARG A 126 -15.64 3.33 -10.31
N SER A 127 -14.48 2.94 -10.81
CA SER A 127 -13.78 3.62 -11.89
C SER A 127 -13.80 2.80 -13.17
N GLU A 128 -13.63 3.43 -14.32
CA GLU A 128 -13.75 2.78 -15.63
C GLU A 128 -12.64 3.22 -16.58
N ASN A 129 -12.05 2.26 -17.30
CA ASN A 129 -11.00 2.49 -18.30
C ASN A 129 -9.77 3.23 -17.70
N CYS A 130 -9.37 2.87 -16.48
CA CYS A 130 -8.24 3.47 -15.80
C CYS A 130 -6.95 2.67 -16.00
N THR A 131 -5.82 3.35 -15.99
CA THR A 131 -4.49 2.75 -16.12
C THR A 131 -3.55 3.29 -15.04
N LEU A 132 -2.89 2.36 -14.34
CA LEU A 132 -1.87 2.65 -13.35
C LEU A 132 -0.55 2.06 -13.86
N ARG A 133 0.47 2.88 -14.07
CA ARG A 133 1.69 2.39 -14.71
C ARG A 133 2.96 3.16 -14.34
N ASN A 134 4.10 2.50 -14.53
CA ASN A 134 5.44 3.08 -14.48
C ASN A 134 5.79 3.71 -13.13
N PHE A 135 5.37 3.11 -12.01
CA PHE A 135 5.78 3.52 -10.66
C PHE A 135 5.95 2.29 -9.76
N SER A 136 6.70 2.47 -8.69
CA SER A 136 6.75 1.54 -7.57
C SER A 136 5.95 2.05 -6.37
N ILE A 137 5.56 1.14 -5.48
CA ILE A 137 4.97 1.44 -4.17
C ILE A 137 5.80 0.72 -3.12
N ASP A 138 6.25 1.45 -2.11
CA ASP A 138 6.94 0.88 -0.96
C ASP A 138 6.62 1.67 0.32
N PHE A 139 7.01 1.13 1.46
CA PHE A 139 6.91 1.79 2.76
C PHE A 139 8.29 2.12 3.29
N GLU A 140 8.47 3.32 3.86
CA GLU A 140 9.71 3.68 4.54
C GLU A 140 10.05 2.70 5.67
N THR A 141 9.04 2.24 6.40
CA THR A 141 9.17 1.16 7.36
C THR A 141 8.08 0.12 7.12
N PRO A 142 8.39 -1.01 6.48
CA PRO A 142 7.42 -2.07 6.20
C PRO A 142 6.74 -2.59 7.47
N HIS A 143 5.44 -2.85 7.40
CA HIS A 143 4.63 -3.38 8.52
C HIS A 143 4.82 -4.88 8.74
N ILE A 144 6.07 -5.34 8.69
CA ILE A 144 6.44 -6.74 8.87
C ILE A 144 7.80 -6.78 9.55
N ALA A 145 8.08 -7.83 10.31
CA ALA A 145 9.42 -8.10 10.77
C ALA A 145 9.98 -9.30 10.01
N GLN A 146 11.24 -9.25 9.69
CA GLN A 146 11.95 -10.35 9.06
C GLN A 146 13.10 -10.77 9.94
N VAL A 147 13.20 -12.08 10.21
CA VAL A 147 14.28 -12.65 11.03
C VAL A 147 14.94 -13.80 10.30
N LYS A 148 16.22 -13.99 10.53
CA LYS A 148 17.01 -15.11 10.01
C LYS A 148 17.35 -16.07 11.14
N ILE A 149 17.10 -17.35 10.94
CA ILE A 149 17.40 -18.40 11.91
C ILE A 149 18.89 -18.68 11.89
N LEU A 150 19.52 -18.54 13.06
CA LEU A 150 20.94 -18.84 13.30
C LEU A 150 21.12 -20.23 13.88
N GLU A 151 20.21 -20.65 14.77
CA GLU A 151 20.21 -21.99 15.37
C GLU A 151 18.77 -22.45 15.59
N SER A 152 18.55 -23.78 15.50
CA SER A 152 17.26 -24.39 15.76
C SER A 152 17.48 -25.79 16.37
N GLY A 153 16.92 -26.01 17.55
CA GLY A 153 17.09 -27.26 18.30
C GLY A 153 16.11 -27.43 19.44
N GLU A 154 16.40 -28.40 20.32
CA GLU A 154 15.57 -28.70 21.49
C GLU A 154 15.54 -27.59 22.52
N GLU A 155 16.58 -26.77 22.57
CA GLU A 155 16.68 -25.63 23.51
C GLU A 155 15.92 -24.37 22.99
N GLY A 156 15.41 -24.42 21.76
CA GLY A 156 14.70 -23.31 21.13
C GLY A 156 15.34 -22.84 19.82
N ILE A 157 14.97 -21.65 19.40
CA ILE A 157 15.48 -21.01 18.19
C ILE A 157 16.25 -19.75 18.54
N THR A 158 17.44 -19.62 17.95
CA THR A 158 18.23 -18.38 17.95
C THR A 158 18.08 -17.71 16.59
N PHE A 159 17.82 -16.41 16.59
CA PHE A 159 17.61 -15.64 15.36
C PHE A 159 18.17 -14.21 15.43
N GLU A 160 18.40 -13.63 14.27
CA GLU A 160 18.71 -12.21 14.10
C GLU A 160 17.65 -11.51 13.25
N PRO A 161 17.13 -10.35 13.64
CA PRO A 161 16.30 -9.51 12.78
C PRO A 161 17.12 -8.92 11.62
N ALA A 162 16.49 -8.79 10.45
CA ALA A 162 17.09 -8.08 9.34
C ALA A 162 17.51 -6.65 9.75
N ALA A 163 18.55 -6.13 9.13
CA ALA A 163 19.15 -4.85 9.54
C ALA A 163 18.15 -3.68 9.58
N TRP A 164 17.18 -3.68 8.67
CA TRP A 164 16.14 -2.65 8.56
C TRP A 164 15.01 -2.80 9.60
N VAL A 165 14.88 -3.95 10.30
CA VAL A 165 13.84 -4.16 11.32
C VAL A 165 14.17 -3.40 12.57
N LYS A 166 13.34 -2.45 12.95
CA LYS A 166 13.37 -1.81 14.27
C LYS A 166 12.67 -2.72 15.28
N CYS A 167 13.37 -3.15 16.32
CA CYS A 167 12.82 -4.08 17.31
C CYS A 167 13.38 -3.85 18.71
N ARG A 168 12.68 -4.40 19.70
CA ARG A 168 13.06 -4.42 21.12
C ARG A 168 12.40 -5.60 21.81
N ILE A 169 12.82 -5.92 23.03
CA ILE A 169 12.04 -6.72 23.98
C ILE A 169 11.13 -5.75 24.73
N ASN A 170 9.82 -5.95 24.66
CA ASN A 170 8.85 -5.10 25.34
C ASN A 170 8.76 -5.42 26.85
N GLU A 171 7.99 -4.64 27.60
CA GLU A 171 7.79 -4.77 29.05
C GLU A 171 7.24 -6.15 29.49
N LYS A 172 6.59 -6.87 28.58
CA LYS A 172 6.06 -8.22 28.80
C LYS A 172 7.06 -9.32 28.42
N GLY A 173 8.27 -8.96 28.00
CA GLY A 173 9.32 -9.93 27.62
C GLY A 173 9.12 -10.51 26.20
N PHE A 174 8.31 -9.90 25.33
CA PHE A 174 8.12 -10.36 23.95
C PHE A 174 8.97 -9.57 22.96
N PHE A 175 9.37 -10.22 21.89
CA PHE A 175 9.88 -9.55 20.71
C PHE A 175 8.84 -8.58 20.16
N GLU A 176 9.16 -7.31 20.07
CA GLU A 176 8.32 -6.29 19.49
C GLU A 176 9.04 -5.63 18.32
N ALA A 177 8.43 -5.67 17.14
CA ALA A 177 8.84 -4.88 16.00
C ALA A 177 8.02 -3.59 15.95
N TYR A 178 8.62 -2.49 15.50
CA TYR A 178 7.93 -1.20 15.44
C TYR A 178 8.42 -0.35 14.26
N GLY A 179 7.59 0.60 13.89
CA GLY A 179 7.85 1.58 12.85
C GLY A 179 7.07 2.85 13.09
N GLU A 180 6.87 3.63 12.03
CA GLU A 180 6.13 4.88 12.07
C GLU A 180 4.65 4.63 12.38
N GLY A 181 4.21 5.04 13.57
CA GLY A 181 2.82 4.92 13.99
C GLY A 181 2.31 3.49 14.23
N TRP A 182 3.21 2.50 14.36
CA TRP A 182 2.83 1.12 14.67
C TRP A 182 3.87 0.40 15.53
N SER A 183 3.40 -0.53 16.34
CA SER A 183 4.22 -1.57 16.97
C SER A 183 3.44 -2.87 17.04
N SER A 184 4.13 -4.00 17.04
CA SER A 184 3.53 -5.32 17.13
C SER A 184 4.49 -6.32 17.74
N ALA A 185 3.93 -7.22 18.59
CA ALA A 185 4.64 -8.40 19.07
C ALA A 185 4.16 -9.63 18.26
N PRO A 186 4.80 -9.94 17.12
CA PRO A 186 4.34 -11.00 16.23
C PRO A 186 4.56 -12.37 16.83
N GLN A 187 3.55 -13.24 16.71
CA GLN A 187 3.62 -14.64 17.17
C GLN A 187 3.39 -15.63 16.04
N GLY A 188 3.45 -15.19 14.82
CA GLY A 188 3.25 -16.05 13.66
C GLY A 188 4.00 -15.55 12.44
N GLY A 189 4.24 -16.43 11.47
CA GLY A 189 5.00 -16.06 10.30
C GLY A 189 4.95 -17.06 9.18
N ILE A 190 5.69 -16.74 8.12
CA ILE A 190 5.89 -17.58 6.95
C ILE A 190 7.40 -17.73 6.73
N ALA A 191 7.87 -18.96 6.52
CA ALA A 191 9.29 -19.24 6.35
C ALA A 191 9.68 -19.38 4.88
N PHE A 192 10.84 -18.83 4.55
CA PHE A 192 11.43 -18.86 3.21
C PHE A 192 12.85 -19.41 3.26
N GLU A 193 13.21 -20.18 2.26
CA GLU A 193 14.59 -20.57 2.03
C GLU A 193 15.41 -19.34 1.58
N GLU A 194 16.50 -19.04 2.26
CA GLU A 194 17.30 -17.82 1.99
C GLU A 194 17.77 -17.74 0.53
N LYS A 195 18.23 -18.84 -0.05
CA LYS A 195 18.80 -18.86 -1.40
C LYS A 195 17.76 -18.83 -2.50
N THR A 196 16.73 -19.66 -2.38
CA THR A 196 15.73 -19.86 -3.46
C THR A 196 14.56 -18.89 -3.36
N LYS A 197 14.39 -18.23 -2.19
CA LYS A 197 13.24 -17.38 -1.84
C LYS A 197 11.89 -18.11 -1.91
N ARG A 198 11.91 -19.43 -1.94
CA ARG A 198 10.71 -20.26 -1.92
C ARG A 198 10.25 -20.50 -0.50
N LEU A 199 8.96 -20.77 -0.34
CA LEU A 199 8.40 -21.19 0.94
C LEU A 199 9.07 -22.48 1.40
N VAL A 200 9.44 -22.54 2.68
CA VAL A 200 9.86 -23.80 3.30
C VAL A 200 8.66 -24.75 3.32
N TYR A 201 8.87 -25.98 2.89
CA TYR A 201 7.80 -26.97 2.76
C TYR A 201 7.03 -27.16 4.08
N ARG A 202 5.70 -27.12 4.01
CA ARG A 202 4.77 -27.27 5.14
C ARG A 202 4.90 -26.21 6.23
N THR A 203 5.26 -24.95 5.89
CA THR A 203 5.37 -23.83 6.84
C THR A 203 4.44 -22.66 6.50
N SER A 204 3.26 -22.91 5.94
CA SER A 204 2.33 -21.86 5.48
C SER A 204 1.82 -20.92 6.58
N ASP A 205 1.68 -21.41 7.81
CA ASP A 205 1.31 -20.61 8.98
C ASP A 205 2.08 -21.13 10.18
N LEU A 206 3.20 -20.49 10.47
CA LEU A 206 4.00 -20.85 11.64
C LEU A 206 3.44 -20.19 12.88
N TRP A 207 3.43 -20.93 13.98
CA TRP A 207 3.39 -20.36 15.31
C TRP A 207 4.82 -20.09 15.78
N CYS A 208 5.10 -18.87 16.19
CA CYS A 208 6.42 -18.41 16.60
C CYS A 208 6.34 -17.87 18.04
N PRO A 209 6.29 -18.75 19.06
CA PRO A 209 6.19 -18.30 20.45
C PRO A 209 7.47 -17.61 20.88
N MET A 210 7.32 -16.38 21.35
CA MET A 210 8.44 -15.50 21.73
C MET A 210 8.48 -15.24 23.24
N GLU A 211 7.83 -16.08 24.03
CA GLU A 211 7.85 -16.00 25.49
C GLU A 211 9.22 -16.36 26.03
N GLY A 212 9.69 -15.61 27.03
CA GLY A 212 11.00 -15.85 27.63
C GLY A 212 12.18 -15.49 26.72
N LEU A 213 11.95 -14.65 25.71
CA LEU A 213 12.95 -14.18 24.77
C LEU A 213 14.12 -13.51 25.52
N LYS A 214 15.35 -13.80 25.10
CA LYS A 214 16.57 -13.17 25.61
C LYS A 214 17.41 -12.65 24.46
N GLU A 215 17.90 -11.45 24.58
CA GLU A 215 18.98 -10.94 23.74
C GLU A 215 20.31 -11.50 24.27
N ILE A 216 20.95 -12.38 23.50
CA ILE A 216 22.18 -13.09 23.92
C ILE A 216 23.45 -12.41 23.39
N SER A 217 23.31 -11.59 22.35
CA SER A 217 24.31 -10.64 21.86
C SER A 217 23.59 -9.54 21.09
N PRO A 218 24.24 -8.41 20.74
CA PRO A 218 23.56 -7.30 20.07
C PRO A 218 22.76 -7.78 18.85
N ARG A 219 21.44 -7.58 18.89
CA ARG A 219 20.45 -7.98 17.85
C ARG A 219 20.39 -9.50 17.59
N VAL A 220 20.90 -10.33 18.46
CA VAL A 220 20.72 -11.80 18.41
C VAL A 220 19.86 -12.24 19.58
N TYR A 221 18.75 -12.88 19.26
CA TYR A 221 17.73 -13.27 20.22
C TYR A 221 17.59 -14.78 20.30
N HIS A 222 17.42 -15.30 21.51
CA HIS A 222 17.09 -16.69 21.76
C HIS A 222 15.67 -16.82 22.31
N ALA A 223 14.81 -17.58 21.61
CA ALA A 223 13.43 -17.87 21.97
C ALA A 223 13.31 -19.35 22.41
N PRO A 224 13.33 -19.65 23.73
CA PRO A 224 13.38 -21.03 24.22
C PRO A 224 12.10 -21.82 23.97
N GLN A 225 10.97 -21.11 23.81
CA GLN A 225 9.67 -21.73 23.52
C GLN A 225 9.43 -21.96 22.02
N TRP A 226 10.20 -21.31 21.16
CA TRP A 226 10.04 -21.49 19.73
C TRP A 226 10.86 -22.71 19.25
N LYS A 227 10.17 -23.82 19.02
CA LYS A 227 10.76 -25.07 18.55
C LYS A 227 10.07 -25.52 17.29
N ASP A 228 10.78 -25.57 16.19
CA ASP A 228 10.25 -26.02 14.90
C ASP A 228 11.36 -26.66 14.06
N ALA A 229 11.34 -27.98 13.98
CA ALA A 229 12.34 -28.77 13.27
C ALA A 229 12.41 -28.52 11.75
N ARG A 230 11.40 -27.84 11.19
CA ARG A 230 11.38 -27.44 9.78
C ARG A 230 12.25 -26.22 9.50
N LEU A 231 12.48 -25.39 10.52
CA LEU A 231 13.32 -24.20 10.41
C LEU A 231 14.78 -24.57 10.58
N LYS A 232 15.57 -24.36 9.55
CA LYS A 232 16.99 -24.67 9.52
C LYS A 232 17.82 -23.40 9.60
N LEU A 233 19.12 -23.53 9.90
CA LEU A 233 20.09 -22.45 9.77
C LEU A 233 19.93 -21.75 8.42
N GLY A 234 19.84 -20.43 8.44
CA GLY A 234 19.67 -19.59 7.27
C GLY A 234 18.21 -19.42 6.78
N THR A 235 17.25 -20.16 7.36
CA THR A 235 15.84 -19.92 7.07
C THR A 235 15.47 -18.48 7.43
N VAL A 236 14.75 -17.81 6.55
CA VAL A 236 14.22 -16.44 6.78
C VAL A 236 12.74 -16.56 7.12
N VAL A 237 12.34 -16.01 8.26
CA VAL A 237 10.93 -15.98 8.66
C VAL A 237 10.40 -14.55 8.58
N ALA A 238 9.40 -14.35 7.74
CA ALA A 238 8.62 -13.12 7.70
C ALA A 238 7.56 -13.20 8.82
N LEU A 239 7.82 -12.49 9.92
CA LEU A 239 6.94 -12.46 11.09
C LEU A 239 5.77 -11.53 10.81
N ARG A 240 4.57 -12.09 10.87
CA ARG A 240 3.34 -11.36 10.62
C ARG A 240 2.97 -10.49 11.82
N THR A 241 2.90 -9.21 11.62
CA THR A 241 2.33 -8.29 12.62
C THR A 241 0.82 -8.52 12.73
N TYR A 242 0.23 -8.25 13.89
CA TYR A 242 -1.24 -8.32 14.05
C TYR A 242 -1.94 -7.25 13.21
N TYR A 243 -1.28 -6.14 12.99
CA TYR A 243 -1.73 -5.14 12.04
C TYR A 243 -1.49 -5.69 10.62
N ARG A 244 -2.56 -6.01 9.93
CA ARG A 244 -2.48 -6.34 8.51
C ARG A 244 -2.43 -5.04 7.72
N PRO A 245 -1.30 -4.73 7.09
CA PRO A 245 -1.21 -3.54 6.29
C PRO A 245 -2.25 -3.60 5.17
N ALA A 246 -2.71 -2.45 4.76
CA ALA A 246 -3.48 -2.35 3.55
C ALA A 246 -2.68 -2.90 2.36
N PRO A 247 -3.33 -3.46 1.35
CA PRO A 247 -2.66 -3.82 0.11
C PRO A 247 -2.02 -2.59 -0.52
N GLY A 248 -1.00 -2.76 -1.35
CA GLY A 248 -0.39 -1.65 -2.09
C GLY A 248 -1.41 -0.93 -2.97
N ILE A 249 -2.31 -1.69 -3.62
CA ILE A 249 -3.40 -1.17 -4.45
C ILE A 249 -4.69 -1.91 -4.10
N PHE A 250 -5.74 -1.16 -3.79
CA PHE A 250 -7.09 -1.68 -3.57
C PHE A 250 -8.01 -1.30 -4.73
N LEU A 251 -8.51 -2.31 -5.45
CA LEU A 251 -9.43 -2.15 -6.56
C LEU A 251 -10.81 -2.70 -6.17
N SER A 252 -11.88 -1.94 -6.40
CA SER A 252 -13.24 -2.40 -6.11
C SER A 252 -14.28 -1.77 -7.02
N ASN A 253 -15.15 -2.62 -7.59
CA ASN A 253 -16.22 -2.21 -8.50
C ASN A 253 -15.71 -1.43 -9.73
N ASP A 254 -14.52 -1.77 -10.21
CA ASP A 254 -13.90 -1.14 -11.37
C ASP A 254 -14.14 -1.95 -12.64
N LYS A 255 -14.06 -1.26 -13.78
CA LYS A 255 -14.24 -1.85 -15.10
C LYS A 255 -13.10 -1.46 -16.04
N ASP A 256 -12.57 -2.43 -16.79
CA ASP A 256 -11.53 -2.22 -17.81
C ASP A 256 -10.30 -1.46 -17.26
N THR A 257 -9.84 -1.82 -16.07
CA THR A 257 -8.67 -1.24 -15.39
C THR A 257 -7.42 -2.08 -15.63
N ARG A 258 -6.27 -1.43 -15.82
CA ARG A 258 -4.97 -2.04 -16.09
C ARG A 258 -3.87 -1.46 -15.21
#